data_bd1f858ec28d0373c350ce2facdde94d
#
_entry.id   bd1f858ec28d0373c350ce2facdde94d
#
_cell.length_a   1.000
_cell.length_b   1.000
_cell.length_c   1.000
_cell.angle_alpha   90.00
_cell.angle_beta   90.00
_cell.angle_gamma   90.00
#
_symmetry.space_group_name_H-M   'P 1'
#
loop_
_entity.id
_entity.type
_entity.pdbx_description
1 polymer ?
#
loop_
_entity_poly.entity_id
_entity_poly.type
_entity_poly.pdbx_seq_one_letter_code
_entity_poly.pdbx_strand_id
1 'polypeptide(L)'
;FEKAKLSYVAPSDYLDALDNINLTKGQQKLLSEIKDPVLYQIVKDFCVNSQFRAEYWIKGPIKLSNFDQINSVRKIRVQLIENVQSITLKTQGALGEIDLSERIYKPILDFLSDFKTRSISEIEHHLKNKEINISLILQSIMVLIGKRSLELVHEEDCTKSIQEKTNKINKYLISHAFGSDEIRYLVSPRTLTGIIVGRIEKMFIASMQLGKN
;
A
#
# COMPACT_ATOMS: atom_id res chain seq x y z
N PHE A 1 -21.20 -14.52 -6.89
CA PHE A 1 -21.16 -13.11 -6.46
C PHE A 1 -22.21 -12.26 -7.19
N GLU A 2 -22.47 -12.44 -8.49
CA GLU A 2 -23.50 -11.73 -9.27
C GLU A 2 -24.90 -11.84 -8.66
N LYS A 3 -25.31 -13.04 -8.20
CA LYS A 3 -26.60 -13.25 -7.50
C LYS A 3 -26.70 -12.41 -6.21
N ALA A 4 -25.58 -12.09 -5.59
CA ALA A 4 -25.50 -11.20 -4.41
C ALA A 4 -25.35 -9.72 -4.78
N LYS A 5 -25.40 -9.38 -6.09
CA LYS A 5 -25.20 -8.02 -6.63
C LYS A 5 -23.83 -7.42 -6.22
N LEU A 6 -22.80 -8.27 -6.16
CA LEU A 6 -21.43 -7.86 -5.91
C LEU A 6 -20.70 -7.67 -7.25
N SER A 7 -19.93 -6.61 -7.35
CA SER A 7 -19.05 -6.30 -8.48
C SER A 7 -17.60 -6.40 -8.05
N TYR A 8 -16.79 -7.01 -8.89
CA TYR A 8 -15.33 -7.07 -8.70
C TYR A 8 -14.73 -5.66 -8.79
N VAL A 9 -13.76 -5.37 -7.94
CA VAL A 9 -13.04 -4.10 -7.89
C VAL A 9 -11.57 -4.26 -8.25
N ALA A 10 -10.82 -5.02 -7.43
CA ALA A 10 -9.38 -5.17 -7.59
C ALA A 10 -8.86 -6.36 -6.76
N PRO A 11 -7.65 -6.88 -7.06
CA PRO A 11 -6.93 -7.74 -6.14
C PRO A 11 -6.67 -7.00 -4.81
N SER A 12 -6.55 -7.73 -3.72
CA SER A 12 -6.22 -7.15 -2.41
C SER A 12 -4.74 -6.78 -2.28
N ASP A 13 -3.87 -7.43 -3.03
CA ASP A 13 -2.45 -7.10 -3.12
C ASP A 13 -2.19 -6.11 -4.26
N TYR A 14 -1.48 -5.03 -3.94
CA TYR A 14 -1.13 -4.01 -4.93
C TYR A 14 -0.19 -4.53 -6.03
N LEU A 15 0.69 -5.48 -5.71
CA LEU A 15 1.59 -6.08 -6.70
C LEU A 15 0.81 -6.91 -7.71
N ASP A 16 -0.21 -7.64 -7.28
CA ASP A 16 -1.06 -8.44 -8.16
C ASP A 16 -1.87 -7.58 -9.14
N ALA A 17 -2.15 -6.32 -8.80
CA ALA A 17 -2.85 -5.39 -9.67
C ALA A 17 -2.00 -4.88 -10.84
N LEU A 18 -0.67 -5.08 -10.83
CA LEU A 18 0.26 -4.52 -11.78
C LEU A 18 0.65 -5.52 -12.86
N ASP A 19 0.00 -5.45 -14.01
CA ASP A 19 0.25 -6.38 -15.13
C ASP A 19 1.68 -6.30 -15.69
N ASN A 20 2.31 -5.12 -15.60
CA ASN A 20 3.66 -4.91 -16.11
C ASN A 20 4.75 -5.66 -15.33
N ILE A 21 4.48 -6.08 -14.09
CA ILE A 21 5.41 -6.87 -13.28
C ILE A 21 5.03 -8.36 -13.23
N ASN A 22 3.80 -8.72 -13.63
CA ASN A 22 3.28 -10.08 -13.51
C ASN A 22 3.13 -10.80 -14.85
N LEU A 23 3.10 -10.08 -15.96
CA LEU A 23 2.77 -10.62 -17.27
C LEU A 23 3.82 -10.27 -18.33
N THR A 24 4.12 -11.23 -19.19
CA THR A 24 4.91 -10.98 -20.39
C THR A 24 4.19 -10.05 -21.37
N LYS A 25 4.91 -9.41 -22.28
CA LYS A 25 4.30 -8.54 -23.31
C LYS A 25 3.25 -9.28 -24.16
N GLY A 26 3.49 -10.57 -24.46
CA GLY A 26 2.54 -11.40 -25.20
C GLY A 26 1.25 -11.65 -24.42
N GLN A 27 1.34 -11.95 -23.11
CA GLN A 27 0.21 -12.13 -22.24
C GLN A 27 -0.59 -10.83 -22.05
N GLN A 28 0.11 -9.69 -21.87
CA GLN A 28 -0.54 -8.37 -21.80
C GLN A 28 -1.31 -8.06 -23.09
N LYS A 29 -0.75 -8.37 -24.26
CA LYS A 29 -1.43 -8.20 -25.54
C LYS A 29 -2.69 -9.07 -25.63
N LEU A 30 -2.58 -10.35 -25.29
CA LEU A 30 -3.72 -11.27 -25.26
C LEU A 30 -4.83 -10.74 -24.34
N LEU A 31 -4.49 -10.33 -23.13
CA LEU A 31 -5.46 -9.82 -22.16
C LEU A 31 -6.10 -8.50 -22.61
N SER A 32 -5.37 -7.65 -23.34
CA SER A 32 -5.93 -6.38 -23.86
C SER A 32 -7.06 -6.58 -24.89
N GLU A 33 -7.18 -7.76 -25.49
CA GLU A 33 -8.24 -8.13 -26.43
C GLU A 33 -9.53 -8.60 -25.73
N ILE A 34 -9.43 -8.93 -24.42
CA ILE A 34 -10.55 -9.45 -23.63
C ILE A 34 -11.33 -8.28 -23.02
N LYS A 35 -12.60 -8.12 -23.45
CA LYS A 35 -13.50 -7.04 -22.96
C LYS A 35 -14.27 -7.41 -21.70
N ASP A 36 -14.54 -8.71 -21.52
CA ASP A 36 -15.25 -9.18 -20.34
C ASP A 36 -14.31 -9.21 -19.12
N PRO A 37 -14.61 -8.47 -18.03
CA PRO A 37 -13.72 -8.37 -16.89
C PRO A 37 -13.56 -9.68 -16.10
N VAL A 38 -14.56 -10.55 -16.12
CA VAL A 38 -14.49 -11.85 -15.44
C VAL A 38 -13.58 -12.79 -16.22
N LEU A 39 -13.77 -12.86 -17.55
CA LEU A 39 -12.89 -13.65 -18.42
C LEU A 39 -11.45 -13.13 -18.37
N TYR A 40 -11.25 -11.80 -18.35
CA TYR A 40 -9.93 -11.20 -18.16
C TYR A 40 -9.23 -11.75 -16.92
N GLN A 41 -9.90 -11.75 -15.77
CA GLN A 41 -9.31 -12.26 -14.52
C GLN A 41 -9.02 -13.76 -14.57
N ILE A 42 -9.92 -14.56 -15.16
CA ILE A 42 -9.71 -16.01 -15.31
C ILE A 42 -8.46 -16.27 -16.17
N VAL A 43 -8.33 -15.60 -17.31
CA VAL A 43 -7.17 -15.79 -18.20
C VAL A 43 -5.90 -15.29 -17.56
N LYS A 44 -5.96 -14.18 -16.80
CA LYS A 44 -4.82 -13.68 -16.01
C LYS A 44 -4.36 -14.72 -14.99
N ASP A 45 -5.26 -15.38 -14.28
CA ASP A 45 -4.90 -16.43 -13.32
C ASP A 45 -4.14 -17.59 -13.98
N PHE A 46 -4.58 -18.02 -15.15
CA PHE A 46 -3.83 -19.02 -15.92
C PHE A 46 -2.43 -18.52 -16.32
N CYS A 47 -2.32 -17.24 -16.71
CA CYS A 47 -1.02 -16.65 -17.09
C CYS A 47 -0.01 -16.61 -15.94
N VAL A 48 -0.48 -16.37 -14.70
CA VAL A 48 0.38 -16.25 -13.51
C VAL A 48 0.36 -17.49 -12.62
N ASN A 49 -0.36 -18.57 -13.04
CA ASN A 49 -0.56 -19.79 -12.27
C ASN A 49 -1.12 -19.52 -10.86
N SER A 50 -2.07 -18.61 -10.76
CA SER A 50 -2.69 -18.24 -9.48
C SER A 50 -3.65 -19.37 -9.03
N GLN A 51 -3.41 -19.92 -7.83
CA GLN A 51 -4.27 -20.95 -7.24
C GLN A 51 -5.34 -20.35 -6.32
N PHE A 52 -5.04 -19.24 -5.69
CA PHE A 52 -5.93 -18.54 -4.76
C PHE A 52 -5.90 -17.05 -5.05
N ARG A 53 -7.05 -16.40 -4.91
CA ARG A 53 -7.20 -14.96 -5.06
C ARG A 53 -7.76 -14.34 -3.79
N ALA A 54 -7.18 -13.24 -3.35
CA ALA A 54 -7.76 -12.34 -2.37
C ALA A 54 -8.19 -11.05 -3.09
N GLU A 55 -9.48 -10.70 -3.03
CA GLU A 55 -10.07 -9.68 -3.89
C GLU A 55 -11.03 -8.78 -3.12
N TYR A 56 -11.18 -7.56 -3.59
CA TYR A 56 -12.23 -6.65 -3.13
C TYR A 56 -13.45 -6.75 -4.04
N TRP A 57 -14.61 -6.94 -3.42
CA TRP A 57 -15.91 -6.94 -4.05
C TRP A 57 -16.80 -5.90 -3.39
N ILE A 58 -17.54 -5.13 -4.16
CA ILE A 58 -18.39 -4.06 -3.65
C ILE A 58 -19.83 -4.23 -4.12
N LYS A 59 -20.77 -3.87 -3.26
CA LYS A 59 -22.20 -3.84 -3.58
C LYS A 59 -22.61 -2.46 -4.03
N GLY A 60 -23.20 -2.34 -5.23
CA GLY A 60 -23.69 -1.08 -5.77
C GLY A 60 -22.57 -0.05 -6.02
N PRO A 61 -21.55 -0.37 -6.86
CA PRO A 61 -20.47 0.55 -7.13
C PRO A 61 -20.95 1.82 -7.83
N ILE A 62 -20.48 2.97 -7.36
CA ILE A 62 -20.66 4.25 -8.05
C ILE A 62 -19.42 4.47 -8.92
N LYS A 63 -19.61 4.55 -10.25
CA LYS A 63 -18.53 4.86 -11.19
C LYS A 63 -18.29 6.37 -11.19
N LEU A 64 -17.11 6.75 -10.80
CA LEU A 64 -16.65 8.14 -10.92
C LEU A 64 -16.25 8.46 -12.35
N SER A 65 -16.40 9.74 -12.76
CA SER A 65 -15.81 10.23 -13.99
C SER A 65 -14.28 10.11 -13.93
N ASN A 66 -13.59 10.07 -15.09
CA ASN A 66 -12.12 10.02 -15.11
C ASN A 66 -11.50 11.23 -14.39
N PHE A 67 -12.13 12.39 -14.47
CA PHE A 67 -11.70 13.59 -13.76
C PHE A 67 -11.80 13.43 -12.25
N ASP A 68 -12.93 12.92 -11.75
CA ASP A 68 -13.15 12.70 -10.31
C ASP A 68 -12.24 11.59 -9.76
N GLN A 69 -11.98 10.54 -10.57
CA GLN A 69 -11.04 9.49 -10.22
C GLN A 69 -9.63 10.06 -10.00
N ILE A 70 -9.11 10.82 -10.96
CA ILE A 70 -7.78 11.44 -10.86
C ILE A 70 -7.71 12.39 -9.66
N ASN A 71 -8.74 13.21 -9.45
CA ASN A 71 -8.77 14.14 -8.31
C ASN A 71 -8.84 13.41 -6.97
N SER A 72 -9.56 12.29 -6.90
CA SER A 72 -9.61 11.45 -5.70
C SER A 72 -8.26 10.79 -5.41
N VAL A 73 -7.61 10.28 -6.45
CA VAL A 73 -6.28 9.68 -6.33
C VAL A 73 -5.23 10.71 -5.88
N ARG A 74 -5.26 11.93 -6.40
CA ARG A 74 -4.36 13.02 -5.99
C ARG A 74 -4.45 13.38 -4.51
N LYS A 75 -5.60 13.15 -3.88
CA LYS A 75 -5.81 13.38 -2.44
C LYS A 75 -5.25 12.26 -1.56
N ILE A 76 -5.01 11.07 -2.12
CA ILE A 76 -4.44 9.95 -1.39
C ILE A 76 -3.11 10.39 -0.79
N ARG A 77 -2.90 10.07 0.48
CA ARG A 77 -1.70 10.42 1.24
C ARG A 77 -0.91 9.16 1.57
N VAL A 78 0.40 9.28 1.45
CA VAL A 78 1.35 8.20 1.75
C VAL A 78 2.43 8.69 2.69
N GLN A 79 3.03 7.76 3.41
CA GLN A 79 4.17 8.02 4.27
C GLN A 79 5.19 6.90 4.12
N LEU A 80 6.47 7.26 4.03
CA LEU A 80 7.56 6.31 4.09
C LEU A 80 7.68 5.76 5.52
N ILE A 81 7.82 4.44 5.65
CA ILE A 81 7.93 3.75 6.95
C ILE A 81 9.25 3.00 7.12
N GLU A 82 10.03 2.91 6.06
CA GLU A 82 11.31 2.24 6.00
C GLU A 82 12.42 3.24 5.63
N ASN A 83 13.65 3.01 6.14
CA ASN A 83 14.79 3.86 5.76
C ASN A 83 15.09 3.70 4.27
N VAL A 84 15.23 4.82 3.55
CA VAL A 84 15.54 4.82 2.10
C VAL A 84 16.75 3.96 1.77
N GLN A 85 17.77 3.94 2.64
CA GLN A 85 18.99 3.16 2.42
C GLN A 85 18.78 1.65 2.52
N SER A 86 17.73 1.17 3.18
CA SER A 86 17.38 -0.25 3.29
C SER A 86 16.47 -0.72 2.16
N ILE A 87 15.86 0.20 1.41
CA ILE A 87 14.93 -0.13 0.34
C ILE A 87 15.70 -0.62 -0.90
N THR A 88 15.57 -1.91 -1.19
CA THR A 88 16.09 -2.48 -2.42
C THR A 88 15.22 -2.08 -3.61
N LEU A 89 15.83 -1.63 -4.71
CA LEU A 89 15.13 -1.34 -5.96
C LEU A 89 14.87 -2.62 -6.77
N LYS A 90 14.30 -3.62 -6.10
CA LYS A 90 13.86 -4.89 -6.67
C LYS A 90 12.51 -5.27 -6.10
N THR A 91 11.70 -5.95 -6.90
CA THR A 91 10.40 -6.47 -6.46
C THR A 91 10.17 -7.87 -7.05
N GLN A 92 9.35 -8.65 -6.36
CA GLN A 92 8.95 -9.97 -6.82
C GLN A 92 7.63 -9.85 -7.58
N GLY A 93 7.62 -10.27 -8.83
CA GLY A 93 6.40 -10.48 -9.62
C GLY A 93 6.19 -11.97 -9.92
N ALA A 94 5.09 -12.30 -10.60
CA ALA A 94 4.78 -13.67 -11.00
C ALA A 94 5.84 -14.29 -11.95
N LEU A 95 6.57 -13.46 -12.69
CA LEU A 95 7.65 -13.88 -13.60
C LEU A 95 9.02 -13.97 -12.92
N GLY A 96 9.14 -13.66 -11.65
CA GLY A 96 10.39 -13.64 -10.90
C GLY A 96 10.78 -12.26 -10.38
N GLU A 97 12.04 -12.10 -9.98
CA GLU A 97 12.56 -10.81 -9.49
C GLU A 97 12.74 -9.81 -10.63
N ILE A 98 12.34 -8.57 -10.40
CA ILE A 98 12.38 -7.47 -11.36
C ILE A 98 13.12 -6.29 -10.76
N ASP A 99 14.03 -5.70 -11.50
CA ASP A 99 14.70 -4.46 -11.14
C ASP A 99 13.79 -3.25 -11.37
N LEU A 100 13.72 -2.39 -10.38
CA LEU A 100 12.97 -1.15 -10.43
C LEU A 100 13.84 -0.01 -10.93
N SER A 101 13.30 0.82 -11.83
CA SER A 101 14.05 1.91 -12.46
C SER A 101 14.49 2.98 -11.46
N GLU A 102 15.77 3.12 -11.19
CA GLU A 102 16.31 4.19 -10.33
C GLU A 102 15.84 5.59 -10.77
N ARG A 103 15.72 5.84 -12.06
CA ARG A 103 15.25 7.11 -12.62
C ARG A 103 13.87 7.50 -12.08
N ILE A 104 13.02 6.51 -11.80
CA ILE A 104 11.63 6.75 -11.34
C ILE A 104 11.56 6.69 -9.81
N TYR A 105 12.11 5.63 -9.21
CA TYR A 105 11.93 5.36 -7.78
C TYR A 105 12.79 6.26 -6.88
N LYS A 106 14.04 6.52 -7.27
CA LYS A 106 14.95 7.34 -6.45
C LYS A 106 14.41 8.75 -6.18
N PRO A 107 13.92 9.52 -7.18
CA PRO A 107 13.35 10.84 -6.90
C PRO A 107 12.11 10.82 -5.99
N ILE A 108 11.30 9.74 -6.04
CA ILE A 108 10.14 9.57 -5.16
C ILE A 108 10.62 9.31 -3.73
N LEU A 109 11.56 8.38 -3.56
CA LEU A 109 12.11 8.02 -2.25
C LEU A 109 12.86 9.18 -1.61
N ASP A 110 13.66 9.92 -2.38
CA ASP A 110 14.38 11.10 -1.90
C ASP A 110 13.40 12.17 -1.37
N PHE A 111 12.28 12.40 -2.07
CA PHE A 111 11.25 13.35 -1.64
C PHE A 111 10.51 12.90 -0.38
N LEU A 112 10.39 11.59 -0.15
CA LEU A 112 9.71 11.01 1.02
C LEU A 112 10.66 10.71 2.18
N SER A 113 11.97 10.92 2.01
CA SER A 113 13.01 10.54 2.98
C SER A 113 12.93 11.24 4.33
N ASP A 114 12.19 12.35 4.42
CA ASP A 114 11.91 13.06 5.66
C ASP A 114 10.80 12.44 6.51
N PHE A 115 10.26 11.29 6.08
CA PHE A 115 9.16 10.55 6.74
C PHE A 115 7.88 11.35 6.96
N LYS A 116 7.73 12.48 6.25
CA LYS A 116 6.47 13.24 6.32
C LYS A 116 5.42 12.66 5.42
N THR A 117 4.18 12.81 5.84
CA THR A 117 3.02 12.48 5.01
C THR A 117 2.96 13.39 3.78
N ARG A 118 2.82 12.81 2.59
CA ARG A 118 2.66 13.53 1.32
C ARG A 118 1.43 13.03 0.57
N SER A 119 0.71 13.93 -0.07
CA SER A 119 -0.32 13.57 -1.04
C SER A 119 0.31 13.20 -2.38
N ILE A 120 -0.41 12.40 -3.18
CA ILE A 120 0.00 12.11 -4.56
C ILE A 120 0.16 13.39 -5.37
N SER A 121 -0.68 14.41 -5.12
CA SER A 121 -0.57 15.73 -5.76
C SER A 121 0.75 16.45 -5.42
N GLU A 122 1.21 16.39 -4.16
CA GLU A 122 2.50 16.97 -3.75
C GLU A 122 3.68 16.26 -4.41
N ILE A 123 3.61 14.92 -4.53
CA ILE A 123 4.63 14.12 -5.22
C ILE A 123 4.64 14.46 -6.72
N GLU A 124 3.47 14.53 -7.37
CA GLU A 124 3.32 14.92 -8.77
C GLU A 124 3.92 16.30 -9.04
N HIS A 125 3.61 17.27 -8.17
CA HIS A 125 4.15 18.63 -8.29
C HIS A 125 5.68 18.67 -8.14
N HIS A 126 6.23 17.96 -7.16
CA HIS A 126 7.68 17.88 -6.94
C HIS A 126 8.43 17.25 -8.13
N LEU A 127 7.82 16.25 -8.77
CA LEU A 127 8.43 15.50 -9.88
C LEU A 127 8.13 16.08 -11.26
N LYS A 128 7.40 17.19 -11.36
CA LYS A 128 6.95 17.77 -12.63
C LYS A 128 8.08 17.99 -13.64
N ASN A 129 9.27 18.37 -13.19
CA ASN A 129 10.42 18.64 -14.04
C ASN A 129 11.26 17.38 -14.40
N LYS A 130 10.85 16.18 -13.92
CA LYS A 130 11.59 14.92 -14.12
C LYS A 130 10.96 14.00 -15.16
N GLU A 131 9.99 14.51 -15.95
CA GLU A 131 9.26 13.75 -16.98
C GLU A 131 8.59 12.45 -16.44
N ILE A 132 8.24 12.44 -15.17
CA ILE A 132 7.53 11.34 -14.51
C ILE A 132 6.06 11.71 -14.45
N ASN A 133 5.23 11.03 -15.25
CA ASN A 133 3.79 11.27 -15.28
C ASN A 133 3.07 10.61 -14.08
N ILE A 134 1.83 11.02 -13.84
CA ILE A 134 1.03 10.52 -12.71
C ILE A 134 0.85 9.00 -12.74
N SER A 135 0.74 8.37 -13.91
CA SER A 135 0.59 6.92 -14.03
C SER A 135 1.83 6.18 -13.50
N LEU A 136 3.03 6.67 -13.82
CA LEU A 136 4.29 6.11 -13.31
C LEU A 136 4.41 6.35 -11.80
N ILE A 137 4.00 7.52 -11.30
CA ILE A 137 3.97 7.80 -9.86
C ILE A 137 3.07 6.78 -9.16
N LEU A 138 1.84 6.59 -9.64
CA LEU A 138 0.89 5.66 -9.03
C LEU A 138 1.39 4.23 -9.04
N GLN A 139 1.94 3.74 -10.15
CA GLN A 139 2.53 2.41 -10.23
C GLN A 139 3.67 2.26 -9.24
N SER A 140 4.55 3.26 -9.13
CA SER A 140 5.66 3.22 -8.18
C SER A 140 5.19 3.22 -6.73
N ILE A 141 4.18 4.02 -6.41
CA ILE A 141 3.56 4.04 -5.07
C ILE A 141 2.92 2.68 -4.75
N MET A 142 2.18 2.08 -5.70
CA MET A 142 1.60 0.74 -5.52
C MET A 142 2.68 -0.32 -5.26
N VAL A 143 3.79 -0.29 -6.00
CA VAL A 143 4.91 -1.20 -5.77
C VAL A 143 5.51 -0.99 -4.38
N LEU A 144 5.77 0.26 -3.98
CA LEU A 144 6.36 0.57 -2.68
C LEU A 144 5.41 0.21 -1.50
N ILE A 145 4.09 0.32 -1.69
CA ILE A 145 3.10 -0.15 -0.70
C ILE A 145 3.09 -1.68 -0.65
N GLY A 146 3.07 -2.35 -1.79
CA GLY A 146 3.14 -3.82 -1.86
C GLY A 146 4.41 -4.39 -1.24
N LYS A 147 5.54 -3.66 -1.34
CA LYS A 147 6.81 -3.96 -0.65
C LYS A 147 6.79 -3.60 0.85
N ARG A 148 5.76 -2.94 1.34
CA ARG A 148 5.65 -2.42 2.72
C ARG A 148 6.71 -1.37 3.08
N SER A 149 7.24 -0.66 2.10
CA SER A 149 8.14 0.49 2.31
C SER A 149 7.35 1.80 2.47
N LEU A 150 6.13 1.87 1.91
CA LEU A 150 5.17 2.96 2.07
C LEU A 150 3.87 2.46 2.71
N GLU A 151 3.19 3.36 3.42
CA GLU A 151 1.85 3.14 3.95
C GLU A 151 0.89 4.24 3.49
N LEU A 152 -0.37 3.85 3.26
CA LEU A 152 -1.47 4.80 3.08
C LEU A 152 -1.81 5.42 4.43
N VAL A 153 -1.97 6.73 4.47
CA VAL A 153 -2.27 7.45 5.70
C VAL A 153 -3.52 8.32 5.55
N HIS A 154 -4.25 8.48 6.64
CA HIS A 154 -5.41 9.35 6.71
C HIS A 154 -5.01 10.81 6.91
N GLU A 155 -5.98 11.71 6.74
CA GLU A 155 -5.81 13.14 6.99
C GLU A 155 -5.46 13.40 8.46
N GLU A 156 -4.71 14.48 8.72
CA GLU A 156 -4.25 14.81 10.07
C GLU A 156 -5.38 15.03 11.08
N ASP A 157 -6.50 15.59 10.65
CA ASP A 157 -7.64 15.83 11.53
C ASP A 157 -8.28 14.51 11.99
N CYS A 158 -8.37 13.52 11.11
CA CYS A 158 -8.78 12.18 11.47
C CYS A 158 -7.80 11.57 12.48
N THR A 159 -6.50 11.65 12.21
CA THR A 159 -5.44 11.16 13.10
C THR A 159 -5.54 11.78 14.50
N LYS A 160 -5.68 13.11 14.60
CA LYS A 160 -5.80 13.82 15.88
C LYS A 160 -7.03 13.40 16.67
N SER A 161 -8.18 13.22 15.99
CA SER A 161 -9.44 12.86 16.65
C SER A 161 -9.42 11.50 17.33
N ILE A 162 -8.62 10.56 16.84
CA ILE A 162 -8.54 9.19 17.35
C ILE A 162 -7.29 8.90 18.17
N GLN A 163 -6.30 9.79 18.15
CA GLN A 163 -4.99 9.57 18.78
C GLN A 163 -5.08 9.24 20.28
N GLU A 164 -5.98 9.89 21.00
CA GLU A 164 -6.18 9.59 22.42
C GLU A 164 -6.67 8.16 22.64
N LYS A 165 -7.63 7.71 21.82
CA LYS A 165 -8.19 6.34 21.91
C LYS A 165 -7.13 5.31 21.54
N THR A 166 -6.39 5.53 20.46
CA THR A 166 -5.31 4.62 20.05
C THR A 166 -4.19 4.56 21.08
N ASN A 167 -3.83 5.69 21.69
CA ASN A 167 -2.83 5.74 22.76
C ASN A 167 -3.28 4.91 23.99
N LYS A 168 -4.56 4.99 24.38
CA LYS A 168 -5.10 4.16 25.48
C LYS A 168 -5.00 2.67 25.18
N ILE A 169 -5.41 2.26 23.96
CA ILE A 169 -5.31 0.87 23.50
C ILE A 169 -3.85 0.42 23.49
N ASN A 170 -2.96 1.20 22.88
CA ASN A 170 -1.54 0.86 22.78
C ASN A 170 -0.87 0.74 24.16
N LYS A 171 -1.20 1.63 25.11
CA LYS A 171 -0.72 1.53 26.48
C LYS A 171 -1.10 0.20 27.13
N TYR A 172 -2.33 -0.24 26.94
CA TYR A 172 -2.80 -1.54 27.42
C TYR A 172 -2.05 -2.69 26.74
N LEU A 173 -1.92 -2.68 25.39
CA LEU A 173 -1.23 -3.72 24.63
C LEU A 173 0.26 -3.81 24.97
N ILE A 174 0.92 -2.68 25.24
CA ILE A 174 2.30 -2.61 25.65
C ILE A 174 2.47 -3.21 27.05
N SER A 175 1.58 -2.87 27.99
CA SER A 175 1.65 -3.43 29.35
C SER A 175 1.42 -4.96 29.35
N HIS A 176 0.60 -5.48 28.46
CA HIS A 176 0.32 -6.90 28.31
C HIS A 176 1.53 -7.72 27.83
N ALA A 177 2.47 -7.07 27.13
CA ALA A 177 3.67 -7.71 26.60
C ALA A 177 4.60 -8.30 27.70
N PHE A 178 4.50 -7.84 28.94
CA PHE A 178 5.26 -8.43 30.05
C PHE A 178 4.79 -9.84 30.42
N GLY A 179 3.52 -10.17 30.19
CA GLY A 179 2.91 -11.47 30.52
C GLY A 179 2.67 -12.40 29.35
N SER A 180 2.50 -11.87 28.11
CA SER A 180 2.08 -12.66 26.95
C SER A 180 2.65 -12.12 25.64
N ASP A 181 2.81 -13.01 24.63
CA ASP A 181 3.16 -12.68 23.24
C ASP A 181 1.99 -12.89 22.26
N GLU A 182 0.78 -13.09 22.76
CA GLU A 182 -0.37 -13.40 21.92
C GLU A 182 -0.73 -12.25 20.94
N ILE A 183 -0.60 -11.00 21.41
CA ILE A 183 -0.94 -9.83 20.60
C ILE A 183 0.34 -9.17 20.11
N ARG A 184 0.62 -9.32 18.82
CA ARG A 184 1.82 -8.78 18.15
C ARG A 184 1.56 -7.48 17.38
N TYR A 185 0.55 -6.71 17.76
CA TYR A 185 0.15 -5.50 17.05
C TYR A 185 0.02 -4.33 18.00
N LEU A 186 0.38 -3.16 17.50
CA LEU A 186 -0.05 -1.86 18.04
C LEU A 186 -0.92 -1.15 17.00
N VAL A 187 -1.79 -0.28 17.45
CA VAL A 187 -2.69 0.49 16.57
C VAL A 187 -2.00 1.77 16.12
N SER A 188 -1.91 1.97 14.81
CA SER A 188 -1.42 3.23 14.24
C SER A 188 -2.58 4.23 14.11
N PRO A 189 -2.47 5.43 14.71
CA PRO A 189 -3.47 6.47 14.49
C PRO A 189 -3.44 7.06 13.08
N ARG A 190 -2.34 6.89 12.34
CA ARG A 190 -2.17 7.43 10.98
C ARG A 190 -2.76 6.52 9.89
N THR A 191 -2.51 5.23 10.00
CA THR A 191 -2.97 4.24 9.01
C THR A 191 -4.32 3.62 9.39
N LEU A 192 -4.76 3.78 10.65
CA LEU A 192 -5.93 3.14 11.26
C LEU A 192 -5.87 1.61 11.24
N THR A 193 -4.68 1.06 11.11
CA THR A 193 -4.42 -0.38 11.03
C THR A 193 -3.53 -0.84 12.18
N GLY A 194 -3.40 -2.16 12.33
CA GLY A 194 -2.44 -2.78 13.24
C GLY A 194 -1.05 -2.82 12.61
N ILE A 195 -0.06 -2.29 13.32
CA ILE A 195 1.36 -2.42 12.97
C ILE A 195 1.95 -3.55 13.77
N ILE A 196 2.69 -4.46 13.12
CA ILE A 196 3.37 -5.56 13.79
C ILE A 196 4.49 -4.99 14.66
N VAL A 197 4.40 -5.25 15.96
CA VAL A 197 5.42 -4.89 16.95
C VAL A 197 5.61 -6.08 17.88
N GLY A 198 6.78 -6.68 17.86
CA GLY A 198 7.10 -7.85 18.66
C GLY A 198 7.06 -7.58 20.16
N ARG A 199 7.14 -8.65 20.93
CA ARG A 199 7.10 -8.56 22.41
C ARG A 199 8.27 -7.74 22.96
N ILE A 200 9.48 -7.99 22.45
CA ILE A 200 10.70 -7.32 22.91
C ILE A 200 10.62 -5.82 22.64
N GLU A 201 10.22 -5.43 21.43
CA GLU A 201 10.06 -4.04 21.06
C GLU A 201 9.02 -3.32 21.93
N LYS A 202 7.90 -3.97 22.24
CA LYS A 202 6.90 -3.43 23.18
C LYS A 202 7.45 -3.24 24.58
N MET A 203 8.27 -4.18 25.07
CA MET A 203 8.93 -4.06 26.38
C MET A 203 9.92 -2.88 26.38
N PHE A 204 10.68 -2.65 25.30
CA PHE A 204 11.52 -1.48 25.16
C PHE A 204 10.70 -0.18 25.19
N ILE A 205 9.60 -0.12 24.43
CA ILE A 205 8.69 1.04 24.44
C ILE A 205 8.16 1.29 25.85
N ALA A 206 7.76 0.25 26.56
CA ALA A 206 7.31 0.36 27.97
C ALA A 206 8.38 0.93 28.87
N SER A 207 9.62 0.43 28.76
CA SER A 207 10.76 0.91 29.56
C SER A 207 11.09 2.38 29.30
N MET A 208 11.06 2.80 28.05
CA MET A 208 11.24 4.21 27.67
C MET A 208 10.13 5.10 28.23
N GLN A 209 8.87 4.66 28.20
CA GLN A 209 7.73 5.41 28.78
C GLN A 209 7.82 5.55 30.31
N LEU A 210 8.45 4.59 30.99
CA LEU A 210 8.66 4.60 32.42
C LEU A 210 9.94 5.34 32.85
N GLY A 211 10.71 5.93 31.89
CA GLY A 211 11.97 6.61 32.16
C GLY A 211 13.08 5.69 32.69
N LYS A 212 12.98 4.39 32.44
CA LYS A 212 14.01 3.39 32.77
C LYS A 212 14.84 3.16 31.50
N ASN A 213 16.03 3.74 31.46
CA ASN A 213 17.05 3.40 30.46
C ASN A 213 17.68 2.05 30.78
#